data_03cac27d3f90b5faa23e0df30a7d3b42
#
_entry.id   03cac27d3f90b5faa23e0df30a7d3b42
#
_cell.length_a   1.000
_cell.length_b   1.000
_cell.length_c   1.000
_cell.angle_alpha   90.00
_cell.angle_beta   90.00
_cell.angle_gamma   90.00
#
_symmetry.space_group_name_H-M   'P 1'
#
loop_
_entity.id
_entity.type
_entity.pdbx_description
1 polymer ?
#
loop_
_entity_poly.entity_id
_entity_poly.type
_entity_poly.pdbx_seq_one_letter_code
_entity_poly.pdbx_strand_id
1 'polypeptide(L)'
;MIQHIEISIIAVLIAIVLGGIVGIAISEYQKSAKLTLGAINFLYTIPSISMLGFLIPFSGIGNVTAVIALTIYALLPMVRNTYTGMINVDAGILEAAKGMGSTKKQILLRVQIPLAMPVIVSGIRNMVTMTIALTGIASFIGAGGLGVAIYRGITTNNAAMTVTGSLLIAVLALTVDFILGFVEKRMMKHGKEARKQNKLMAVTALVLIACVVIAGLIPRKNKNVIHLATKPMTEQYILGEMLKLYIEKDTNLTVDITQGVGGGTSNIEPAMESGEFDLYPEYTGTGWNMVLKHTGQYSEEQFNDLQKEYQKELGLTWDVMLGFNNTYGIAIKKDIAEENNIKTYSDLQKLNGKLILGAEYDFFERQDGFDMLCKTYDLKFASTSDMDMGLKYQAINSGKIDIMPVNTTDGQLAQADVVLLEDDKAMYPSYQAGMVVREDVIKEYPQIHEALQKFDRLISESDIQRMNYEVETEKKEPKNVAKEFLSEKGLLE
;
A
#
# COMPACT_ATOMS: atom_id res chain seq x y z
N MET A 1 10.71 8.65 -5.05
CA MET A 1 10.38 9.70 -6.05
C MET A 1 10.33 9.15 -7.48
N ILE A 2 11.39 8.50 -7.99
CA ILE A 2 11.42 7.96 -9.38
C ILE A 2 10.26 7.00 -9.61
N GLN A 3 10.07 6.01 -8.75
CA GLN A 3 8.98 5.03 -8.83
C GLN A 3 7.58 5.70 -8.79
N HIS A 4 7.39 6.74 -7.97
CA HIS A 4 6.14 7.50 -7.93
C HIS A 4 5.84 8.17 -9.28
N ILE A 5 6.85 8.76 -9.90
CA ILE A 5 6.75 9.38 -11.22
C ILE A 5 6.46 8.32 -12.29
N GLU A 6 7.15 7.19 -12.24
CA GLU A 6 6.99 6.07 -13.19
C GLU A 6 5.56 5.53 -13.18
N ILE A 7 5.03 5.17 -12.00
CA ILE A 7 3.65 4.66 -11.84
C ILE A 7 2.65 5.70 -12.37
N SER A 8 2.81 6.98 -11.97
CA SER A 8 1.90 8.05 -12.39
C SER A 8 1.93 8.26 -13.90
N ILE A 9 3.12 8.29 -14.51
CA ILE A 9 3.28 8.51 -15.96
C ILE A 9 2.66 7.37 -16.74
N ILE A 10 2.93 6.11 -16.39
CA ILE A 10 2.38 4.94 -17.09
C ILE A 10 0.85 5.00 -17.06
N ALA A 11 0.24 5.21 -15.89
CA ALA A 11 -1.21 5.30 -15.75
C ALA A 11 -1.81 6.44 -16.59
N VAL A 12 -1.19 7.63 -16.54
CA VAL A 12 -1.59 8.80 -17.33
C VAL A 12 -1.55 8.52 -18.82
N LEU A 13 -0.50 7.87 -19.31
CA LEU A 13 -0.32 7.60 -20.72
C LEU A 13 -1.38 6.62 -21.24
N ILE A 14 -1.64 5.56 -20.50
CA ILE A 14 -2.71 4.62 -20.82
C ILE A 14 -4.06 5.36 -20.85
N ALA A 15 -4.31 6.22 -19.86
CA ALA A 15 -5.55 6.99 -19.77
C ALA A 15 -5.70 8.01 -20.93
N ILE A 16 -4.62 8.67 -21.37
CA ILE A 16 -4.63 9.56 -22.54
C ILE A 16 -5.03 8.79 -23.80
N VAL A 17 -4.43 7.65 -24.02
CA VAL A 17 -4.72 6.84 -25.22
C VAL A 17 -6.14 6.30 -25.17
N LEU A 18 -6.51 5.58 -24.12
CA LEU A 18 -7.83 4.97 -24.00
C LEU A 18 -8.94 6.04 -23.89
N GLY A 19 -8.75 7.01 -23.00
CA GLY A 19 -9.73 8.06 -22.77
C GLY A 19 -9.87 9.02 -23.96
N GLY A 20 -8.77 9.30 -24.67
CA GLY A 20 -8.80 10.08 -25.91
C GLY A 20 -9.60 9.38 -27.01
N ILE A 21 -9.33 8.07 -27.25
CA ILE A 21 -10.07 7.27 -28.23
C ILE A 21 -11.57 7.22 -27.86
N VAL A 22 -11.87 6.89 -26.60
CA VAL A 22 -13.28 6.81 -26.14
C VAL A 22 -13.96 8.16 -26.23
N GLY A 23 -13.32 9.25 -25.81
CA GLY A 23 -13.87 10.61 -25.87
C GLY A 23 -14.18 11.07 -27.30
N ILE A 24 -13.29 10.78 -28.25
CA ILE A 24 -13.51 11.02 -29.69
C ILE A 24 -14.67 10.16 -30.20
N ALA A 25 -14.69 8.86 -29.89
CA ALA A 25 -15.71 7.95 -30.35
C ALA A 25 -17.11 8.37 -29.90
N ILE A 26 -17.28 8.75 -28.62
CA ILE A 26 -18.59 9.19 -28.11
C ILE A 26 -18.98 10.59 -28.59
N SER A 27 -18.05 11.40 -29.07
CA SER A 27 -18.37 12.67 -29.73
C SER A 27 -19.01 12.47 -31.10
N GLU A 28 -18.60 11.43 -31.82
CA GLU A 28 -19.19 11.02 -33.10
C GLU A 28 -20.52 10.26 -32.91
N TYR A 29 -20.62 9.42 -31.85
CA TYR A 29 -21.79 8.61 -31.52
C TYR A 29 -22.49 9.11 -30.26
N GLN A 30 -23.04 10.34 -30.30
CA GLN A 30 -23.59 11.05 -29.14
C GLN A 30 -24.65 10.26 -28.36
N LYS A 31 -25.37 9.31 -29.00
CA LYS A 31 -26.34 8.44 -28.33
C LYS A 31 -25.69 7.55 -27.24
N SER A 32 -24.42 7.15 -27.42
CA SER A 32 -23.68 6.35 -26.44
C SER A 32 -23.01 7.20 -25.35
N ALA A 33 -22.89 8.52 -25.55
CA ALA A 33 -22.14 9.39 -24.65
C ALA A 33 -22.66 9.35 -23.20
N LYS A 34 -23.99 9.42 -23.02
CA LYS A 34 -24.60 9.42 -21.68
C LYS A 34 -24.33 8.09 -20.94
N LEU A 35 -24.43 6.96 -21.63
CA LEU A 35 -24.19 5.64 -21.02
C LEU A 35 -22.69 5.46 -20.69
N THR A 36 -21.81 5.78 -21.65
CA THR A 36 -20.36 5.64 -21.48
C THR A 36 -19.84 6.52 -20.36
N LEU A 37 -20.20 7.82 -20.34
CA LEU A 37 -19.83 8.73 -19.26
C LEU A 37 -20.42 8.31 -17.92
N GLY A 38 -21.66 7.78 -17.91
CA GLY A 38 -22.28 7.23 -16.72
C GLY A 38 -21.52 6.04 -16.14
N ALA A 39 -21.13 5.09 -16.99
CA ALA A 39 -20.35 3.92 -16.57
C ALA A 39 -18.96 4.31 -16.02
N ILE A 40 -18.25 5.21 -16.72
CA ILE A 40 -16.93 5.69 -16.25
C ILE A 40 -17.07 6.49 -14.95
N ASN A 41 -18.13 7.31 -14.83
CA ASN A 41 -18.41 8.06 -13.62
C ASN A 41 -18.71 7.12 -12.43
N PHE A 42 -19.45 6.04 -12.66
CA PHE A 42 -19.69 5.01 -11.63
C PHE A 42 -18.37 4.44 -11.10
N LEU A 43 -17.47 4.01 -11.99
CA LEU A 43 -16.14 3.50 -11.60
C LEU A 43 -15.34 4.57 -10.83
N TYR A 44 -15.41 5.83 -11.24
CA TYR A 44 -14.73 6.94 -10.58
C TYR A 44 -15.27 7.22 -9.16
N THR A 45 -16.53 6.91 -8.87
CA THR A 45 -17.13 7.13 -7.55
C THR A 45 -16.77 6.04 -6.53
N ILE A 46 -16.21 4.91 -6.97
CA ILE A 46 -15.72 3.88 -6.04
C ILE A 46 -14.54 4.46 -5.24
N PRO A 47 -14.51 4.35 -3.90
CA PRO A 47 -13.36 4.80 -3.12
C PRO A 47 -12.05 4.14 -3.58
N SER A 48 -10.96 4.92 -3.66
CA SER A 48 -9.69 4.45 -4.23
C SER A 48 -9.10 3.22 -3.53
N ILE A 49 -9.17 3.16 -2.21
CA ILE A 49 -8.73 1.99 -1.43
C ILE A 49 -9.58 0.76 -1.76
N SER A 50 -10.91 0.92 -1.88
CA SER A 50 -11.81 -0.16 -2.26
C SER A 50 -11.54 -0.66 -3.70
N MET A 51 -11.21 0.25 -4.61
CA MET A 51 -10.83 -0.12 -5.99
C MET A 51 -9.55 -0.96 -6.01
N LEU A 52 -8.56 -0.58 -5.21
CA LEU A 52 -7.32 -1.35 -5.08
C LEU A 52 -7.63 -2.75 -4.55
N GLY A 53 -8.38 -2.87 -3.44
CA GLY A 53 -8.78 -4.18 -2.89
C GLY A 53 -9.57 -5.04 -3.88
N PHE A 54 -10.47 -4.43 -4.67
CA PHE A 54 -11.22 -5.14 -5.71
C PHE A 54 -10.33 -5.70 -6.83
N LEU A 55 -9.24 -5.00 -7.17
CA LEU A 55 -8.35 -5.39 -8.26
C LEU A 55 -7.30 -6.43 -7.86
N ILE A 56 -6.92 -6.52 -6.58
CA ILE A 56 -5.89 -7.45 -6.09
C ILE A 56 -6.12 -8.90 -6.57
N PRO A 57 -7.31 -9.51 -6.47
CA PRO A 57 -7.55 -10.88 -6.92
C PRO A 57 -7.30 -11.12 -8.42
N PHE A 58 -7.28 -10.06 -9.23
CA PHE A 58 -7.14 -10.15 -10.70
C PHE A 58 -5.75 -9.76 -11.19
N SER A 59 -5.07 -8.86 -10.50
CA SER A 59 -3.81 -8.26 -10.98
C SER A 59 -2.67 -8.32 -9.96
N GLY A 60 -2.88 -9.00 -8.82
CA GLY A 60 -1.88 -9.13 -7.75
C GLY A 60 -1.69 -7.84 -6.95
N ILE A 61 -0.61 -7.79 -6.19
CA ILE A 61 -0.20 -6.65 -5.36
C ILE A 61 0.87 -5.84 -6.10
N GLY A 62 1.01 -4.57 -5.77
CA GLY A 62 2.11 -3.74 -6.28
C GLY A 62 1.77 -2.90 -7.49
N ASN A 63 2.78 -2.68 -8.35
CA ASN A 63 2.75 -1.65 -9.38
C ASN A 63 1.67 -1.86 -10.46
N VAL A 64 1.40 -3.11 -10.85
CA VAL A 64 0.41 -3.42 -11.92
C VAL A 64 -0.99 -3.00 -11.49
N THR A 65 -1.41 -3.43 -10.31
CA THR A 65 -2.72 -3.09 -9.73
C THR A 65 -2.86 -1.58 -9.51
N ALA A 66 -1.79 -0.92 -9.02
CA ALA A 66 -1.76 0.53 -8.87
C ALA A 66 -1.96 1.25 -10.22
N VAL A 67 -1.25 0.84 -11.26
CA VAL A 67 -1.39 1.43 -12.61
C VAL A 67 -2.80 1.23 -13.17
N ILE A 68 -3.40 0.05 -13.01
CA ILE A 68 -4.78 -0.22 -13.45
C ILE A 68 -5.76 0.70 -12.73
N ALA A 69 -5.70 0.77 -11.39
CA ALA A 69 -6.57 1.62 -10.59
C ALA A 69 -6.44 3.09 -10.96
N LEU A 70 -5.21 3.60 -11.01
CA LEU A 70 -4.92 4.99 -11.38
C LEU A 70 -5.39 5.31 -12.80
N THR A 71 -5.24 4.37 -13.74
CA THR A 71 -5.77 4.52 -15.10
C THR A 71 -7.29 4.67 -15.09
N ILE A 72 -8.01 3.84 -14.32
CA ILE A 72 -9.48 3.93 -14.20
C ILE A 72 -9.90 5.31 -13.70
N TYR A 73 -9.23 5.83 -12.65
CA TYR A 73 -9.52 7.18 -12.13
C TYR A 73 -9.18 8.29 -13.12
N ALA A 74 -8.12 8.12 -13.90
CA ALA A 74 -7.70 9.08 -14.90
C ALA A 74 -8.61 9.09 -16.15
N LEU A 75 -9.34 8.00 -16.41
CA LEU A 75 -10.25 7.92 -17.59
C LEU A 75 -11.35 8.98 -17.57
N LEU A 76 -12.01 9.21 -16.42
CA LEU A 76 -13.16 10.12 -16.37
C LEU A 76 -12.81 11.54 -16.80
N PRO A 77 -11.80 12.22 -16.22
CA PRO A 77 -11.42 13.57 -16.67
C PRO A 77 -10.94 13.57 -18.12
N MET A 78 -10.22 12.54 -18.56
CA MET A 78 -9.73 12.46 -19.94
C MET A 78 -10.87 12.31 -20.96
N VAL A 79 -11.77 11.35 -20.77
CA VAL A 79 -12.91 11.10 -21.64
C VAL A 79 -13.84 12.33 -21.68
N ARG A 80 -14.16 12.89 -20.50
CA ARG A 80 -15.06 14.04 -20.38
C ARG A 80 -14.51 15.27 -21.09
N ASN A 81 -13.23 15.61 -20.87
CA ASN A 81 -12.65 16.80 -21.48
C ASN A 81 -12.44 16.61 -23.00
N THR A 82 -12.09 15.41 -23.45
CA THR A 82 -12.02 15.10 -24.88
C THR A 82 -13.40 15.26 -25.52
N TYR A 83 -14.42 14.61 -24.95
CA TYR A 83 -15.80 14.74 -25.44
C TYR A 83 -16.28 16.19 -25.48
N THR A 84 -16.11 16.92 -24.37
CA THR A 84 -16.53 18.33 -24.27
C THR A 84 -15.78 19.21 -25.26
N GLY A 85 -14.48 19.02 -25.41
CA GLY A 85 -13.68 19.76 -26.39
C GLY A 85 -14.14 19.52 -27.81
N MET A 86 -14.50 18.27 -28.15
CA MET A 86 -14.95 17.89 -29.49
C MET A 86 -16.33 18.43 -29.84
N ILE A 87 -17.30 18.37 -28.90
CA ILE A 87 -18.67 18.84 -29.16
C ILE A 87 -18.81 20.36 -29.14
N ASN A 88 -17.92 21.07 -28.49
CA ASN A 88 -17.92 22.51 -28.39
C ASN A 88 -17.24 23.21 -29.59
N VAL A 89 -16.76 22.48 -30.57
CA VAL A 89 -16.27 23.07 -31.83
C VAL A 89 -17.46 23.66 -32.58
N ASP A 90 -17.29 24.93 -33.04
CA ASP A 90 -18.34 25.67 -33.73
C ASP A 90 -18.85 24.91 -34.96
N ALA A 91 -20.18 24.70 -34.98
CA ALA A 91 -20.85 23.94 -36.04
C ALA A 91 -20.70 24.59 -37.42
N GLY A 92 -20.65 25.94 -37.49
CA GLY A 92 -20.44 26.66 -38.74
C GLY A 92 -19.07 26.39 -39.35
N ILE A 93 -18.02 26.22 -38.53
CA ILE A 93 -16.67 25.84 -39.00
C ILE A 93 -16.69 24.42 -39.60
N LEU A 94 -17.43 23.50 -38.96
CA LEU A 94 -17.52 22.12 -39.45
C LEU A 94 -18.33 22.06 -40.74
N GLU A 95 -19.43 22.82 -40.84
CA GLU A 95 -20.24 22.95 -42.07
C GLU A 95 -19.47 23.57 -43.22
N ALA A 96 -18.69 24.65 -42.96
CA ALA A 96 -17.85 25.27 -43.96
C ALA A 96 -16.79 24.31 -44.50
N ALA A 97 -16.14 23.55 -43.61
CA ALA A 97 -15.17 22.53 -44.00
C ALA A 97 -15.82 21.40 -44.86
N LYS A 98 -17.06 21.02 -44.54
CA LYS A 98 -17.83 20.04 -45.32
C LYS A 98 -18.21 20.65 -46.69
N GLY A 99 -18.67 21.91 -46.71
CA GLY A 99 -19.00 22.60 -47.95
C GLY A 99 -17.81 22.76 -48.90
N MET A 100 -16.60 22.85 -48.36
CA MET A 100 -15.33 22.85 -49.16
C MET A 100 -14.94 21.45 -49.63
N GLY A 101 -15.75 20.42 -49.44
CA GLY A 101 -15.48 19.07 -49.91
C GLY A 101 -14.56 18.21 -49.02
N SER A 102 -14.34 18.60 -47.75
CA SER A 102 -13.52 17.84 -46.83
C SER A 102 -14.23 16.54 -46.41
N THR A 103 -13.52 15.44 -46.41
CA THR A 103 -14.02 14.14 -45.92
C THR A 103 -14.18 14.18 -44.39
N LYS A 104 -15.02 13.31 -43.82
CA LYS A 104 -15.20 13.19 -42.36
C LYS A 104 -13.88 13.04 -41.62
N LYS A 105 -12.99 12.19 -42.11
CA LYS A 105 -11.64 11.99 -41.54
C LYS A 105 -10.78 13.27 -41.59
N GLN A 106 -10.88 14.04 -42.66
CA GLN A 106 -10.17 15.33 -42.79
C GLN A 106 -10.75 16.36 -41.82
N ILE A 107 -12.04 16.45 -41.68
CA ILE A 107 -12.71 17.32 -40.72
C ILE A 107 -12.27 16.98 -39.30
N LEU A 108 -12.37 15.69 -38.93
CA LEU A 108 -11.95 15.22 -37.61
C LEU A 108 -10.49 15.56 -37.30
N LEU A 109 -9.53 15.13 -38.14
CA LEU A 109 -8.10 15.23 -37.86
C LEU A 109 -7.51 16.63 -38.09
N ARG A 110 -8.04 17.42 -39.05
CA ARG A 110 -7.46 18.70 -39.45
C ARG A 110 -8.21 19.94 -38.93
N VAL A 111 -9.45 19.74 -38.47
CA VAL A 111 -10.29 20.86 -38.02
C VAL A 111 -10.73 20.63 -36.56
N GLN A 112 -11.47 19.57 -36.30
CA GLN A 112 -12.15 19.38 -35.03
C GLN A 112 -11.18 19.08 -33.88
N ILE A 113 -10.29 18.09 -34.03
CA ILE A 113 -9.28 17.79 -33.01
C ILE A 113 -8.36 19.01 -32.72
N PRO A 114 -7.79 19.70 -33.73
CA PRO A 114 -6.97 20.88 -33.47
C PRO A 114 -7.70 22.02 -32.73
N LEU A 115 -8.98 22.20 -33.00
CA LEU A 115 -9.79 23.22 -32.31
C LEU A 115 -10.22 22.79 -30.90
N ALA A 116 -10.39 21.48 -30.67
CA ALA A 116 -10.67 20.90 -29.36
C ALA A 116 -9.43 20.81 -28.44
N MET A 117 -8.21 20.86 -29.00
CA MET A 117 -6.96 20.68 -28.26
C MET A 117 -6.79 21.52 -27.01
N PRO A 118 -7.19 22.81 -26.96
CA PRO A 118 -7.08 23.58 -25.71
C PRO A 118 -7.83 22.97 -24.54
N VAL A 119 -9.06 22.49 -24.78
CA VAL A 119 -9.89 21.83 -23.74
C VAL A 119 -9.32 20.46 -23.37
N ILE A 120 -8.85 19.71 -24.37
CA ILE A 120 -8.23 18.39 -24.15
C ILE A 120 -6.95 18.52 -23.30
N VAL A 121 -6.08 19.48 -23.62
CA VAL A 121 -4.80 19.69 -22.89
C VAL A 121 -5.07 20.17 -21.46
N SER A 122 -6.05 21.04 -21.26
CA SER A 122 -6.48 21.45 -19.91
C SER A 122 -6.99 20.23 -19.10
N GLY A 123 -7.73 19.34 -19.75
CA GLY A 123 -8.16 18.07 -19.14
C GLY A 123 -6.99 17.15 -18.78
N ILE A 124 -6.01 17.02 -19.66
CA ILE A 124 -4.77 16.26 -19.39
C ILE A 124 -4.04 16.84 -18.19
N ARG A 125 -3.89 18.16 -18.12
CA ARG A 125 -3.23 18.83 -17.00
C ARG A 125 -3.88 18.49 -15.66
N ASN A 126 -5.20 18.64 -15.55
CA ASN A 126 -5.95 18.31 -14.34
C ASN A 126 -5.83 16.82 -13.98
N MET A 127 -5.93 15.94 -14.98
CA MET A 127 -5.79 14.50 -14.81
C MET A 127 -4.40 14.13 -14.27
N VAL A 128 -3.32 14.68 -14.82
CA VAL A 128 -1.95 14.39 -14.40
C VAL A 128 -1.73 14.80 -12.95
N THR A 129 -2.13 16.02 -12.57
CA THR A 129 -1.98 16.53 -11.20
C THR A 129 -2.73 15.65 -10.19
N MET A 130 -3.97 15.28 -10.52
CA MET A 130 -4.79 14.38 -9.69
C MET A 130 -4.15 12.98 -9.59
N THR A 131 -3.67 12.41 -10.70
CA THR A 131 -3.06 11.08 -10.71
C THR A 131 -1.79 11.05 -9.86
N ILE A 132 -0.93 12.09 -9.93
CA ILE A 132 0.25 12.19 -9.06
C ILE A 132 -0.15 12.17 -7.58
N ALA A 133 -1.18 12.92 -7.20
CA ALA A 133 -1.66 12.94 -5.82
C ALA A 133 -2.22 11.57 -5.40
N LEU A 134 -3.04 10.93 -6.25
CA LEU A 134 -3.62 9.60 -5.99
C LEU A 134 -2.58 8.47 -5.95
N THR A 135 -1.44 8.61 -6.65
CA THR A 135 -0.36 7.63 -6.61
C THR A 135 0.20 7.44 -5.19
N GLY A 136 0.02 8.41 -4.29
CA GLY A 136 0.36 8.25 -2.87
C GLY A 136 -0.38 7.09 -2.20
N ILE A 137 -1.60 6.76 -2.63
CA ILE A 137 -2.41 5.67 -2.06
C ILE A 137 -1.91 4.30 -2.56
N ALA A 138 -1.19 4.23 -3.67
CA ALA A 138 -0.66 2.98 -4.21
C ALA A 138 0.32 2.27 -3.26
N SER A 139 0.94 3.01 -2.34
CA SER A 139 1.79 2.43 -1.30
C SER A 139 1.03 1.48 -0.37
N PHE A 140 -0.29 1.65 -0.22
CA PHE A 140 -1.13 0.76 0.59
C PHE A 140 -1.12 -0.69 0.09
N ILE A 141 -0.94 -0.90 -1.21
CA ILE A 141 -0.81 -2.24 -1.81
C ILE A 141 0.64 -2.57 -2.20
N GLY A 142 1.62 -1.98 -1.56
CA GLY A 142 3.02 -2.28 -1.84
C GLY A 142 3.59 -1.74 -3.15
N ALA A 143 2.87 -0.87 -3.87
CA ALA A 143 3.35 -0.30 -5.13
C ALA A 143 4.48 0.74 -4.98
N GLY A 144 4.89 1.03 -3.75
CA GLY A 144 6.01 1.93 -3.49
C GLY A 144 5.72 3.42 -3.72
N GLY A 145 6.74 4.18 -4.06
CA GLY A 145 6.63 5.62 -4.30
C GLY A 145 6.72 6.48 -3.03
N LEU A 146 6.34 7.77 -3.13
CA LEU A 146 6.38 8.72 -2.01
C LEU A 146 5.32 8.42 -0.93
N GLY A 147 4.27 7.70 -1.28
CA GLY A 147 3.24 7.28 -0.35
C GLY A 147 3.75 6.36 0.75
N VAL A 148 4.81 5.59 0.49
CA VAL A 148 5.47 4.74 1.51
C VAL A 148 5.92 5.56 2.69
N ALA A 149 6.48 6.76 2.48
CA ALA A 149 6.88 7.64 3.57
C ALA A 149 5.69 8.12 4.41
N ILE A 150 4.55 8.40 3.75
CA ILE A 150 3.32 8.79 4.45
C ILE A 150 2.81 7.63 5.30
N TYR A 151 2.61 6.47 4.68
CA TYR A 151 2.04 5.30 5.35
C TYR A 151 2.94 4.80 6.48
N ARG A 152 4.24 4.66 6.22
CA ARG A 152 5.23 4.32 7.24
C ARG A 152 5.28 5.36 8.37
N GLY A 153 5.22 6.66 8.05
CA GLY A 153 5.16 7.72 9.05
C GLY A 153 3.94 7.61 9.96
N ILE A 154 2.79 7.19 9.44
CA ILE A 154 1.58 6.92 10.22
C ILE A 154 1.81 5.71 11.12
N THR A 155 2.23 4.57 10.57
CA THR A 155 2.39 3.31 11.31
C THR A 155 3.50 3.35 12.37
N THR A 156 4.55 4.14 12.15
CA THR A 156 5.64 4.34 13.14
C THR A 156 5.46 5.61 13.97
N ASN A 157 4.26 6.21 13.99
CA ASN A 157 3.95 7.46 14.71
C ASN A 157 4.94 8.60 14.44
N ASN A 158 5.48 8.70 13.22
CA ASN A 158 6.44 9.72 12.80
C ASN A 158 5.77 10.82 11.97
N ALA A 159 5.20 11.83 12.66
CA ALA A 159 4.51 12.95 12.01
C ALA A 159 5.41 13.72 11.01
N ALA A 160 6.71 13.86 11.31
CA ALA A 160 7.65 14.54 10.41
C ALA A 160 7.78 13.79 9.08
N MET A 161 7.85 12.46 9.09
CA MET A 161 7.91 11.63 7.90
C MET A 161 6.60 11.71 7.10
N THR A 162 5.44 11.64 7.76
CA THR A 162 4.11 11.80 7.15
C THR A 162 3.98 13.14 6.44
N VAL A 163 4.30 14.23 7.12
CA VAL A 163 4.24 15.59 6.57
C VAL A 163 5.22 15.76 5.41
N THR A 164 6.45 15.30 5.56
CA THR A 164 7.47 15.39 4.50
C THR A 164 7.04 14.64 3.24
N GLY A 165 6.55 13.41 3.38
CA GLY A 165 6.03 12.62 2.27
C GLY A 165 4.88 13.33 1.54
N SER A 166 3.93 13.89 2.30
CA SER A 166 2.79 14.64 1.75
C SER A 166 3.23 15.91 1.02
N LEU A 167 4.16 16.68 1.60
CA LEU A 167 4.71 17.88 0.98
C LEU A 167 5.49 17.56 -0.30
N LEU A 168 6.25 16.48 -0.34
CA LEU A 168 6.99 16.06 -1.54
C LEU A 168 6.02 15.71 -2.69
N ILE A 169 4.90 15.02 -2.41
CA ILE A 169 3.88 14.74 -3.41
C ILE A 169 3.25 16.05 -3.90
N ALA A 170 2.90 16.96 -3.00
CA ALA A 170 2.30 18.25 -3.35
C ALA A 170 3.26 19.10 -4.21
N VAL A 171 4.53 19.20 -3.84
CA VAL A 171 5.55 19.92 -4.62
C VAL A 171 5.74 19.28 -5.99
N LEU A 172 5.78 17.97 -6.08
CA LEU A 172 5.87 17.24 -7.36
C LEU A 172 4.67 17.55 -8.24
N ALA A 173 3.44 17.43 -7.70
CA ALA A 173 2.20 17.72 -8.44
C ALA A 173 2.14 19.17 -8.95
N LEU A 174 2.46 20.14 -8.09
CA LEU A 174 2.49 21.56 -8.45
C LEU A 174 3.58 21.89 -9.48
N THR A 175 4.74 21.25 -9.38
CA THR A 175 5.84 21.43 -10.34
C THR A 175 5.42 20.94 -11.74
N VAL A 176 4.82 19.76 -11.80
CA VAL A 176 4.32 19.18 -13.05
C VAL A 176 3.16 20.03 -13.60
N ASP A 177 2.24 20.48 -12.75
CA ASP A 177 1.15 21.39 -13.14
C ASP A 177 1.67 22.68 -13.75
N PHE A 178 2.68 23.30 -13.12
CA PHE A 178 3.32 24.52 -13.63
C PHE A 178 3.96 24.30 -15.01
N ILE A 179 4.69 23.19 -15.18
CA ILE A 179 5.32 22.85 -16.47
C ILE A 179 4.26 22.63 -17.54
N LEU A 180 3.22 21.85 -17.24
CA LEU A 180 2.13 21.60 -18.18
C LEU A 180 1.34 22.86 -18.51
N GLY A 181 1.12 23.75 -17.54
CA GLY A 181 0.49 25.07 -17.78
C GLY A 181 1.32 25.98 -18.70
N PHE A 182 2.65 25.92 -18.60
CA PHE A 182 3.54 26.61 -19.53
C PHE A 182 3.43 26.04 -20.95
N VAL A 183 3.43 24.70 -21.08
CA VAL A 183 3.24 24.00 -22.36
C VAL A 183 1.87 24.35 -22.97
N GLU A 184 0.79 24.30 -22.18
CA GLU A 184 -0.57 24.65 -22.59
C GLU A 184 -0.61 26.08 -23.18
N LYS A 185 -0.11 27.08 -22.44
CA LYS A 185 -0.06 28.47 -22.88
C LYS A 185 0.74 28.65 -24.19
N ARG A 186 1.80 27.84 -24.36
CA ARG A 186 2.63 27.89 -25.57
C ARG A 186 1.92 27.24 -26.77
N MET A 187 1.20 26.14 -26.57
CA MET A 187 0.41 25.46 -27.61
C MET A 187 -0.75 26.34 -28.14
N MET A 188 -1.31 27.18 -27.27
CA MET A 188 -2.41 28.09 -27.64
C MET A 188 -1.96 29.30 -28.50
N LYS A 189 -0.66 29.55 -28.64
CA LYS A 189 -0.13 30.59 -29.53
C LYS A 189 -0.30 30.20 -31.01
N HIS A 190 -0.97 31.09 -31.80
CA HIS A 190 -1.22 30.87 -33.21
C HIS A 190 -0.10 31.48 -34.09
N GLY A 191 0.29 30.76 -35.13
CA GLY A 191 1.29 31.20 -36.12
C GLY A 191 2.01 30.04 -36.83
N LYS A 192 2.58 30.29 -38.01
CA LYS A 192 3.29 29.23 -38.79
C LYS A 192 4.52 28.64 -38.02
N GLU A 193 5.26 29.50 -37.31
CA GLU A 193 6.41 29.09 -36.50
C GLU A 193 5.98 28.35 -35.24
N ALA A 194 4.91 28.78 -34.56
CA ALA A 194 4.32 28.08 -33.42
C ALA A 194 3.86 26.68 -33.82
N ARG A 195 3.30 26.49 -35.00
CA ARG A 195 2.86 25.18 -35.51
C ARG A 195 4.01 24.19 -35.72
N LYS A 196 5.18 24.67 -36.17
CA LYS A 196 6.39 23.83 -36.34
C LYS A 196 6.99 23.45 -34.98
N GLN A 197 7.07 24.41 -34.05
CA GLN A 197 7.56 24.18 -32.69
C GLN A 197 6.61 23.26 -31.87
N ASN A 198 5.29 23.43 -32.02
CA ASN A 198 4.29 22.57 -31.37
C ASN A 198 4.35 21.12 -31.88
N LYS A 199 4.58 20.92 -33.20
CA LYS A 199 4.83 19.57 -33.74
C LYS A 199 6.11 18.95 -33.16
N LEU A 200 7.19 19.70 -33.06
CA LEU A 200 8.45 19.21 -32.49
C LEU A 200 8.26 18.86 -31.00
N MET A 201 7.60 19.71 -30.21
CA MET A 201 7.30 19.42 -28.81
C MET A 201 6.41 18.20 -28.64
N ALA A 202 5.36 18.05 -29.45
CA ALA A 202 4.50 16.86 -29.42
C ALA A 202 5.27 15.57 -29.78
N VAL A 203 6.16 15.62 -30.77
CA VAL A 203 7.02 14.49 -31.15
C VAL A 203 8.02 14.19 -30.04
N THR A 204 8.66 15.20 -29.44
CA THR A 204 9.61 15.01 -28.33
C THR A 204 8.91 14.41 -27.10
N ALA A 205 7.71 14.91 -26.77
CA ALA A 205 6.89 14.36 -25.68
C ALA A 205 6.52 12.89 -25.97
N LEU A 206 6.09 12.58 -27.19
CA LEU A 206 5.74 11.20 -27.61
C LEU A 206 6.96 10.25 -27.57
N VAL A 207 8.14 10.72 -27.93
CA VAL A 207 9.38 9.95 -27.86
C VAL A 207 9.80 9.70 -26.41
N LEU A 208 9.77 10.72 -25.55
CA LEU A 208 10.05 10.56 -24.12
C LEU A 208 9.07 9.60 -23.45
N ILE A 209 7.80 9.73 -23.79
CA ILE A 209 6.73 8.82 -23.38
C ILE A 209 7.02 7.38 -23.82
N ALA A 210 7.32 7.18 -25.11
CA ALA A 210 7.65 5.87 -25.63
C ALA A 210 8.89 5.26 -24.95
N CYS A 211 9.90 6.06 -24.65
CA CYS A 211 11.09 5.64 -23.91
C CYS A 211 10.75 5.19 -22.48
N VAL A 212 9.89 5.93 -21.77
CA VAL A 212 9.47 5.56 -20.41
C VAL A 212 8.62 4.29 -20.42
N VAL A 213 7.66 4.17 -21.35
CA VAL A 213 6.84 2.96 -21.53
C VAL A 213 7.70 1.75 -21.89
N ILE A 214 8.62 1.90 -22.82
CA ILE A 214 9.54 0.81 -23.23
C ILE A 214 10.44 0.42 -22.06
N ALA A 215 10.97 1.39 -21.30
CA ALA A 215 11.79 1.11 -20.12
C ALA A 215 11.00 0.40 -19.01
N GLY A 216 9.71 0.73 -18.82
CA GLY A 216 8.81 0.08 -17.87
C GLY A 216 8.28 -1.29 -18.32
N LEU A 217 8.21 -1.53 -19.63
CA LEU A 217 7.76 -2.81 -20.21
C LEU A 217 8.90 -3.84 -20.39
N ILE A 218 10.16 -3.43 -20.24
CA ILE A 218 11.27 -4.40 -20.28
C ILE A 218 11.24 -5.16 -18.96
N PRO A 219 10.89 -6.47 -18.99
CA PRO A 219 10.97 -7.29 -17.78
C PRO A 219 12.44 -7.29 -17.32
N ARG A 220 12.73 -6.61 -16.23
CA ARG A 220 14.02 -6.78 -15.55
C ARG A 220 13.98 -8.11 -14.80
N LYS A 221 14.06 -9.22 -15.53
CA LYS A 221 14.43 -10.51 -14.93
C LYS A 221 15.91 -10.41 -14.56
N ASN A 222 16.22 -9.75 -13.48
CA ASN A 222 17.47 -9.99 -12.80
C ASN A 222 17.36 -11.39 -12.20
N LYS A 223 18.08 -12.34 -12.73
CA LYS A 223 18.37 -13.59 -12.04
C LYS A 223 19.08 -13.19 -10.75
N ASN A 224 18.70 -13.78 -9.61
CA ASN A 224 19.22 -13.54 -8.26
C ASN A 224 18.58 -12.36 -7.50
N VAL A 225 17.37 -11.94 -7.82
CA VAL A 225 16.58 -11.02 -6.96
C VAL A 225 15.55 -11.83 -6.17
N ILE A 226 15.54 -11.62 -4.88
CA ILE A 226 14.60 -12.21 -3.92
C ILE A 226 13.61 -11.13 -3.49
N HIS A 227 12.33 -11.39 -3.66
CA HIS A 227 11.24 -10.47 -3.32
C HIS A 227 10.74 -10.76 -1.91
N LEU A 228 11.05 -9.85 -0.98
CA LEU A 228 10.66 -9.93 0.42
C LEU A 228 9.50 -8.98 0.70
N ALA A 229 8.42 -9.50 1.26
CA ALA A 229 7.30 -8.68 1.73
C ALA A 229 7.37 -8.45 3.24
N THR A 230 6.88 -7.29 3.71
CA THR A 230 6.68 -7.02 5.13
C THR A 230 5.28 -6.47 5.40
N LYS A 231 4.73 -6.78 6.57
CA LYS A 231 3.48 -6.19 7.05
C LYS A 231 3.68 -4.74 7.50
N PRO A 232 2.61 -3.94 7.64
CA PRO A 232 2.70 -2.53 8.02
C PRO A 232 2.90 -2.33 9.54
N MET A 233 3.94 -2.92 10.09
CA MET A 233 4.29 -2.88 11.51
C MET A 233 5.78 -2.58 11.67
N THR A 234 6.15 -1.86 12.75
CA THR A 234 7.53 -1.43 13.00
C THR A 234 8.51 -2.59 12.99
N GLU A 235 8.22 -3.65 13.72
CA GLU A 235 9.10 -4.83 13.78
C GLU A 235 9.29 -5.50 12.43
N GLN A 236 8.28 -5.51 11.59
CA GLN A 236 8.35 -6.08 10.25
C GLN A 236 9.28 -5.26 9.33
N TYR A 237 9.29 -3.93 9.48
CA TYR A 237 10.25 -3.08 8.76
C TYR A 237 11.69 -3.35 9.22
N ILE A 238 11.90 -3.54 10.53
CA ILE A 238 13.21 -3.88 11.09
C ILE A 238 13.66 -5.25 10.59
N LEU A 239 12.80 -6.26 10.68
CA LEU A 239 13.07 -7.62 10.20
C LEU A 239 13.40 -7.64 8.71
N GLY A 240 12.63 -6.93 7.90
CA GLY A 240 12.87 -6.82 6.45
C GLY A 240 14.25 -6.25 6.14
N GLU A 241 14.65 -5.19 6.84
CA GLU A 241 16.00 -4.60 6.67
C GLU A 241 17.11 -5.51 7.18
N MET A 242 16.90 -6.24 8.31
CA MET A 242 17.85 -7.23 8.81
C MET A 242 18.10 -8.34 7.78
N LEU A 243 17.04 -8.92 7.28
CA LEU A 243 17.11 -10.00 6.29
C LEU A 243 17.80 -9.53 5.01
N LYS A 244 17.43 -8.35 4.51
CA LYS A 244 18.11 -7.76 3.36
C LYS A 244 19.59 -7.58 3.57
N LEU A 245 19.98 -6.92 4.66
CA LEU A 245 21.38 -6.63 4.97
C LEU A 245 22.20 -7.92 5.09
N TYR A 246 21.64 -8.94 5.73
CA TYR A 246 22.36 -10.20 5.94
C TYR A 246 22.42 -11.06 4.69
N ILE A 247 21.29 -11.28 3.99
CA ILE A 247 21.23 -12.08 2.76
C ILE A 247 22.15 -11.48 1.69
N GLU A 248 22.12 -10.15 1.48
CA GLU A 248 22.98 -9.48 0.49
C GLU A 248 24.47 -9.54 0.86
N LYS A 249 24.79 -9.59 2.17
CA LYS A 249 26.17 -9.75 2.64
C LYS A 249 26.68 -11.17 2.45
N ASP A 250 25.88 -12.16 2.82
CA ASP A 250 26.28 -13.56 2.93
C ASP A 250 26.12 -14.33 1.63
N THR A 251 25.40 -13.77 0.67
CA THR A 251 25.08 -14.41 -0.62
C THR A 251 25.32 -13.46 -1.80
N ASN A 252 25.24 -13.99 -3.04
CA ASN A 252 25.25 -13.20 -4.27
C ASN A 252 23.85 -12.75 -4.70
N LEU A 253 22.85 -12.81 -3.80
CA LEU A 253 21.48 -12.42 -4.07
C LEU A 253 21.27 -10.95 -3.74
N THR A 254 20.32 -10.33 -4.43
CA THR A 254 19.81 -8.99 -4.12
C THR A 254 18.41 -9.13 -3.53
N VAL A 255 18.10 -8.44 -2.45
CA VAL A 255 16.77 -8.47 -1.85
C VAL A 255 16.01 -7.19 -2.18
N ASP A 256 14.89 -7.36 -2.86
CA ASP A 256 13.93 -6.28 -3.13
C ASP A 256 12.80 -6.36 -2.10
N ILE A 257 12.72 -5.35 -1.22
CA ILE A 257 11.72 -5.32 -0.14
C ILE A 257 10.51 -4.53 -0.57
N THR A 258 9.34 -5.17 -0.55
CA THR A 258 8.04 -4.48 -0.57
C THR A 258 7.61 -4.23 0.87
N GLN A 259 7.84 -3.00 1.35
CA GLN A 259 7.57 -2.63 2.75
C GLN A 259 6.10 -2.28 2.98
N GLY A 260 5.53 -2.80 4.08
CA GLY A 260 4.25 -2.37 4.62
C GLY A 260 3.06 -2.69 3.70
N VAL A 261 2.97 -3.93 3.24
CA VAL A 261 1.83 -4.38 2.43
C VAL A 261 0.55 -4.26 3.26
N GLY A 262 -0.32 -3.31 2.88
CA GLY A 262 -1.60 -3.10 3.55
C GLY A 262 -2.48 -4.35 3.49
N GLY A 263 -3.26 -4.58 4.54
CA GLY A 263 -4.00 -5.84 4.71
C GLY A 263 -3.13 -7.00 5.23
N GLY A 264 -1.81 -6.79 5.37
CA GLY A 264 -0.89 -7.76 5.95
C GLY A 264 -1.00 -9.14 5.32
N THR A 265 -1.17 -10.18 6.16
CA THR A 265 -1.27 -11.59 5.75
C THR A 265 -2.33 -11.83 4.67
N SER A 266 -3.50 -11.20 4.76
CA SER A 266 -4.59 -11.38 3.78
C SER A 266 -4.19 -11.06 2.35
N ASN A 267 -3.23 -10.14 2.16
CA ASN A 267 -2.74 -9.74 0.86
C ASN A 267 -1.39 -10.41 0.52
N ILE A 268 -0.51 -10.60 1.51
CA ILE A 268 0.81 -11.20 1.27
C ILE A 268 0.68 -12.68 0.90
N GLU A 269 -0.16 -13.44 1.61
CA GLU A 269 -0.27 -14.88 1.39
C GLU A 269 -0.67 -15.27 -0.05
N PRO A 270 -1.74 -14.69 -0.65
CA PRO A 270 -2.07 -14.97 -2.06
C PRO A 270 -0.94 -14.55 -3.02
N ALA A 271 -0.15 -13.53 -2.66
CA ALA A 271 0.99 -13.07 -3.47
C ALA A 271 2.20 -14.01 -3.35
N MET A 272 2.38 -14.68 -2.21
CA MET A 272 3.32 -15.80 -2.04
C MET A 272 2.94 -16.97 -2.93
N GLU A 273 1.67 -17.41 -2.89
CA GLU A 273 1.17 -18.51 -3.72
C GLU A 273 1.31 -18.22 -5.22
N SER A 274 1.05 -16.98 -5.66
CA SER A 274 1.20 -16.57 -7.07
C SER A 274 2.66 -16.36 -7.52
N GLY A 275 3.62 -16.38 -6.59
CA GLY A 275 5.04 -16.17 -6.87
C GLY A 275 5.44 -14.71 -7.05
N GLU A 276 4.65 -13.77 -6.54
CA GLU A 276 4.99 -12.35 -6.54
C GLU A 276 6.00 -12.01 -5.44
N PHE A 277 5.90 -12.70 -4.28
CA PHE A 277 6.88 -12.67 -3.20
C PHE A 277 7.51 -14.04 -3.00
N ASP A 278 8.73 -14.06 -2.46
CA ASP A 278 9.54 -15.25 -2.25
C ASP A 278 9.60 -15.64 -0.77
N LEU A 279 9.58 -14.64 0.13
CA LEU A 279 9.57 -14.85 1.58
C LEU A 279 8.98 -13.65 2.32
N TYR A 280 8.49 -13.91 3.54
CA TYR A 280 8.03 -12.87 4.47
C TYR A 280 8.06 -13.34 5.92
N PRO A 281 8.21 -12.43 6.91
CA PRO A 281 8.04 -12.77 8.32
C PRO A 281 6.55 -12.95 8.66
N GLU A 282 6.21 -14.05 9.30
CA GLU A 282 4.84 -14.38 9.72
C GLU A 282 4.81 -14.89 11.17
N TYR A 283 3.61 -14.99 11.73
CA TYR A 283 3.37 -15.44 13.11
C TYR A 283 2.56 -16.71 13.10
N THR A 284 2.97 -17.69 13.93
CA THR A 284 2.41 -19.06 13.94
C THR A 284 0.90 -19.07 14.13
N GLY A 285 0.36 -18.33 15.10
CA GLY A 285 -1.08 -18.25 15.33
C GLY A 285 -1.84 -17.62 14.15
N THR A 286 -1.24 -16.64 13.44
CA THR A 286 -1.81 -16.08 12.21
C THR A 286 -1.83 -17.10 11.09
N GLY A 287 -0.73 -17.82 10.89
CA GLY A 287 -0.66 -18.93 9.91
C GLY A 287 -1.72 -19.99 10.16
N TRP A 288 -1.93 -20.36 11.41
CA TRP A 288 -2.92 -21.36 11.80
C TRP A 288 -4.36 -20.89 11.59
N ASN A 289 -4.73 -19.76 12.19
CA ASN A 289 -6.11 -19.33 12.23
C ASN A 289 -6.56 -18.56 10.96
N MET A 290 -5.67 -17.72 10.39
CA MET A 290 -6.03 -16.83 9.30
C MET A 290 -5.75 -17.45 7.93
N VAL A 291 -4.60 -18.12 7.77
CA VAL A 291 -4.20 -18.72 6.49
C VAL A 291 -4.86 -20.08 6.33
N LEU A 292 -4.60 -21.03 7.25
CA LEU A 292 -5.18 -22.36 7.20
C LEU A 292 -6.63 -22.44 7.67
N LYS A 293 -7.17 -21.33 8.22
CA LYS A 293 -8.57 -21.19 8.65
C LYS A 293 -9.01 -22.20 9.72
N HIS A 294 -8.07 -22.69 10.52
CA HIS A 294 -8.40 -23.54 11.65
C HIS A 294 -9.18 -22.78 12.72
N THR A 295 -10.14 -23.45 13.33
CA THR A 295 -10.90 -22.94 14.47
C THR A 295 -10.24 -23.38 15.77
N GLY A 296 -10.19 -22.50 16.76
CA GLY A 296 -9.57 -22.77 18.06
C GLY A 296 -8.20 -22.12 18.20
N GLN A 297 -7.67 -22.20 19.43
CA GLN A 297 -6.38 -21.58 19.75
C GLN A 297 -5.23 -22.40 19.20
N TYR A 298 -4.25 -21.74 18.62
CA TYR A 298 -2.98 -22.34 18.26
C TYR A 298 -2.11 -22.53 19.51
N SER A 299 -1.44 -23.67 19.59
CA SER A 299 -0.37 -23.95 20.56
C SER A 299 0.88 -24.46 19.83
N GLU A 300 2.04 -24.28 20.44
CA GLU A 300 3.31 -24.73 19.86
C GLU A 300 3.38 -26.24 19.59
N GLU A 301 2.55 -27.03 20.26
CA GLU A 301 2.43 -28.50 20.00
C GLU A 301 1.94 -28.79 18.57
N GLN A 302 1.18 -27.82 17.98
CA GLN A 302 0.62 -27.91 16.61
C GLN A 302 1.59 -27.42 15.53
N PHE A 303 2.80 -26.97 15.89
CA PHE A 303 3.75 -26.41 14.91
C PHE A 303 4.09 -27.39 13.78
N ASN A 304 4.26 -28.67 14.12
CA ASN A 304 4.54 -29.69 13.10
C ASN A 304 3.38 -29.88 12.11
N ASP A 305 2.15 -29.71 12.55
CA ASP A 305 0.99 -29.82 11.68
C ASP A 305 0.83 -28.54 10.83
N LEU A 306 1.01 -27.36 11.42
CA LEU A 306 1.11 -26.07 10.70
C LEU A 306 2.12 -26.16 9.55
N GLN A 307 3.33 -26.64 9.82
CA GLN A 307 4.40 -26.75 8.81
C GLN A 307 4.03 -27.73 7.69
N LYS A 308 3.48 -28.89 8.02
CA LYS A 308 3.06 -29.88 7.01
C LYS A 308 1.92 -29.38 6.12
N GLU A 309 0.94 -28.69 6.71
CA GLU A 309 -0.18 -28.16 5.94
C GLU A 309 0.29 -27.01 5.02
N TYR A 310 1.15 -26.10 5.49
CA TYR A 310 1.75 -25.07 4.65
C TYR A 310 2.50 -25.64 3.45
N GLN A 311 3.31 -26.69 3.68
CA GLN A 311 4.04 -27.35 2.60
C GLN A 311 3.11 -28.04 1.60
N LYS A 312 2.11 -28.77 2.10
CA LYS A 312 1.23 -29.57 1.26
C LYS A 312 0.21 -28.72 0.49
N GLU A 313 -0.37 -27.70 1.12
CA GLU A 313 -1.50 -26.97 0.55
C GLU A 313 -1.06 -25.72 -0.19
N LEU A 314 0.02 -25.08 0.26
CA LEU A 314 0.46 -23.77 -0.23
C LEU A 314 1.83 -23.83 -0.94
N GLY A 315 2.60 -24.90 -0.78
CA GLY A 315 3.99 -24.98 -1.29
C GLY A 315 4.94 -24.03 -0.57
N LEU A 316 4.61 -23.67 0.67
CA LEU A 316 5.37 -22.77 1.53
C LEU A 316 5.95 -23.50 2.72
N THR A 317 7.06 -23.06 3.25
CA THR A 317 7.68 -23.66 4.44
C THR A 317 8.01 -22.60 5.49
N TRP A 318 7.83 -22.95 6.75
CA TRP A 318 8.36 -22.20 7.89
C TRP A 318 9.83 -22.58 8.06
N ASP A 319 10.72 -21.77 7.49
CA ASP A 319 12.14 -22.14 7.36
C ASP A 319 12.92 -21.95 8.68
N VAL A 320 12.63 -20.91 9.43
CA VAL A 320 13.27 -20.59 10.71
C VAL A 320 12.34 -19.85 11.65
N MET A 321 12.49 -20.08 12.96
CA MET A 321 11.79 -19.36 14.02
C MET A 321 12.71 -18.28 14.61
N LEU A 322 12.23 -17.02 14.66
CA LEU A 322 13.07 -15.88 14.99
C LEU A 322 13.39 -15.72 16.49
N GLY A 323 12.54 -16.30 17.38
CA GLY A 323 12.82 -16.41 18.82
C GLY A 323 12.01 -15.47 19.72
N PHE A 324 11.06 -14.71 19.20
CA PHE A 324 10.15 -13.89 20.00
C PHE A 324 8.69 -14.19 19.69
N ASN A 325 7.83 -13.88 20.66
CA ASN A 325 6.38 -14.04 20.57
C ASN A 325 5.73 -12.65 20.51
N ASN A 326 4.93 -12.40 19.48
CA ASN A 326 4.15 -11.17 19.34
C ASN A 326 2.68 -11.48 19.52
N THR A 327 2.24 -11.59 20.77
CA THR A 327 0.84 -11.85 21.08
C THR A 327 0.06 -10.56 21.31
N TYR A 328 -1.27 -10.64 21.24
CA TYR A 328 -2.13 -9.54 21.66
C TYR A 328 -2.13 -9.38 23.17
N GLY A 329 -2.20 -8.14 23.59
CA GLY A 329 -2.52 -7.73 24.96
C GLY A 329 -3.65 -6.71 24.94
N ILE A 330 -4.29 -6.47 26.08
CA ILE A 330 -5.26 -5.41 26.25
C ILE A 330 -4.67 -4.37 27.19
N ALA A 331 -4.53 -3.13 26.70
CA ALA A 331 -4.05 -2.00 27.46
C ALA A 331 -5.20 -1.03 27.76
N ILE A 332 -5.32 -0.63 29.02
CA ILE A 332 -6.31 0.34 29.51
C ILE A 332 -5.60 1.56 30.06
N LYS A 333 -6.23 2.74 30.01
CA LYS A 333 -5.71 3.97 30.64
C LYS A 333 -5.41 3.72 32.12
N LYS A 334 -4.25 4.19 32.57
CA LYS A 334 -3.74 3.95 33.91
C LYS A 334 -4.65 4.51 35.02
N ASP A 335 -5.16 5.73 34.83
CA ASP A 335 -6.11 6.35 35.74
C ASP A 335 -7.36 5.49 35.92
N ILE A 336 -7.95 4.97 34.84
CA ILE A 336 -9.14 4.11 34.88
C ILE A 336 -8.83 2.79 35.59
N ALA A 337 -7.67 2.18 35.30
CA ALA A 337 -7.25 0.92 35.91
C ALA A 337 -7.07 1.05 37.43
N GLU A 338 -6.39 2.13 37.87
CA GLU A 338 -6.13 2.41 39.29
C GLU A 338 -7.41 2.73 40.07
N GLU A 339 -8.26 3.64 39.56
CA GLU A 339 -9.50 4.03 40.17
C GLU A 339 -10.48 2.86 40.39
N ASN A 340 -10.50 1.89 39.46
CA ASN A 340 -11.44 0.76 39.48
C ASN A 340 -10.80 -0.57 39.89
N ASN A 341 -9.52 -0.57 40.27
CA ASN A 341 -8.74 -1.77 40.61
C ASN A 341 -8.88 -2.87 39.54
N ILE A 342 -8.54 -2.51 38.29
CA ILE A 342 -8.55 -3.40 37.12
C ILE A 342 -7.13 -3.90 36.89
N LYS A 343 -6.93 -5.24 36.91
CA LYS A 343 -5.65 -5.89 36.72
C LYS A 343 -5.70 -6.98 35.64
N THR A 344 -6.84 -7.62 35.49
CA THR A 344 -7.05 -8.73 34.58
C THR A 344 -8.14 -8.41 33.56
N TYR A 345 -8.25 -9.18 32.47
CA TYR A 345 -9.35 -9.02 31.53
C TYR A 345 -10.71 -9.29 32.19
N SER A 346 -10.79 -10.26 33.12
CA SER A 346 -12.03 -10.52 33.85
C SER A 346 -12.48 -9.32 34.71
N ASP A 347 -11.54 -8.53 35.21
CA ASP A 347 -11.88 -7.31 35.99
C ASP A 347 -12.62 -6.27 35.17
N LEU A 348 -12.45 -6.25 33.83
CA LEU A 348 -13.11 -5.30 32.92
C LEU A 348 -14.65 -5.38 33.01
N GLN A 349 -15.20 -6.51 33.48
CA GLN A 349 -16.64 -6.65 33.67
C GLN A 349 -17.22 -5.58 34.65
N LYS A 350 -16.41 -5.06 35.59
CA LYS A 350 -16.79 -3.97 36.51
C LYS A 350 -17.14 -2.68 35.74
N LEU A 351 -16.63 -2.56 34.53
CA LEU A 351 -16.78 -1.39 33.64
C LEU A 351 -17.62 -1.65 32.40
N ASN A 352 -18.37 -2.76 32.36
CA ASN A 352 -19.23 -3.10 31.25
C ASN A 352 -20.16 -1.93 30.84
N GLY A 353 -20.16 -1.60 29.54
CA GLY A 353 -20.96 -0.52 28.95
C GLY A 353 -20.44 0.89 29.23
N LYS A 354 -19.23 1.05 29.80
CA LYS A 354 -18.67 2.38 30.14
C LYS A 354 -17.46 2.75 29.31
N LEU A 355 -16.66 1.79 28.84
CA LEU A 355 -15.39 2.01 28.14
C LEU A 355 -15.59 2.18 26.64
N ILE A 356 -14.79 3.03 26.02
CA ILE A 356 -14.64 3.18 24.57
C ILE A 356 -13.43 2.37 24.13
N LEU A 357 -13.64 1.32 23.34
CA LEU A 357 -12.56 0.51 22.79
C LEU A 357 -12.15 1.05 21.42
N GLY A 358 -10.86 1.32 21.23
CA GLY A 358 -10.27 1.65 19.93
C GLY A 358 -9.35 0.54 19.46
N ALA A 359 -9.55 0.08 18.22
CA ALA A 359 -8.74 -0.98 17.62
C ALA A 359 -8.58 -0.79 16.11
N GLU A 360 -7.63 -1.52 15.55
CA GLU A 360 -7.49 -1.67 14.10
C GLU A 360 -8.59 -2.56 13.52
N TYR A 361 -8.89 -2.36 12.23
CA TYR A 361 -9.92 -3.09 11.50
C TYR A 361 -9.76 -4.62 11.63
N ASP A 362 -8.52 -5.12 11.48
CA ASP A 362 -8.24 -6.56 11.58
C ASP A 362 -8.67 -7.15 12.93
N PHE A 363 -8.55 -6.41 14.03
CA PHE A 363 -8.98 -6.87 15.35
C PHE A 363 -10.49 -7.12 15.42
N PHE A 364 -11.29 -6.36 14.69
CA PHE A 364 -12.74 -6.55 14.62
C PHE A 364 -13.16 -7.73 13.74
N GLU A 365 -12.37 -8.05 12.70
CA GLU A 365 -12.70 -9.09 11.73
C GLU A 365 -12.11 -10.47 12.07
N ARG A 366 -11.06 -10.51 12.89
CA ARG A 366 -10.37 -11.75 13.25
C ARG A 366 -11.21 -12.61 14.17
N GLN A 367 -11.14 -13.93 13.99
CA GLN A 367 -11.82 -14.91 14.86
C GLN A 367 -11.28 -14.87 16.31
N ASP A 368 -10.00 -14.53 16.49
CA ASP A 368 -9.31 -14.37 17.77
C ASP A 368 -9.30 -12.92 18.28
N GLY A 369 -10.09 -12.04 17.66
CA GLY A 369 -10.17 -10.63 17.97
C GLY A 369 -11.33 -10.23 18.90
N PHE A 370 -12.01 -9.16 18.50
CA PHE A 370 -13.03 -8.49 19.32
C PHE A 370 -14.16 -9.40 19.82
N ASP A 371 -14.75 -10.19 18.89
CA ASP A 371 -15.89 -11.04 19.24
C ASP A 371 -15.49 -12.13 20.24
N MET A 372 -14.30 -12.72 20.08
CA MET A 372 -13.78 -13.71 21.01
C MET A 372 -13.46 -13.09 22.37
N LEU A 373 -12.87 -11.91 22.41
CA LEU A 373 -12.62 -11.14 23.66
C LEU A 373 -13.94 -10.91 24.41
N CYS A 374 -14.93 -10.34 23.71
CA CYS A 374 -16.24 -10.06 24.30
C CYS A 374 -16.93 -11.32 24.83
N LYS A 375 -16.89 -12.41 24.07
CA LYS A 375 -17.51 -13.70 24.45
C LYS A 375 -16.78 -14.38 25.62
N THR A 376 -15.45 -14.41 25.59
CA THR A 376 -14.65 -15.11 26.61
C THR A 376 -14.76 -14.46 27.98
N TYR A 377 -14.78 -13.14 28.01
CA TYR A 377 -14.77 -12.36 29.24
C TYR A 377 -16.12 -11.68 29.58
N ASP A 378 -17.17 -11.96 28.80
CA ASP A 378 -18.51 -11.34 28.93
C ASP A 378 -18.42 -9.80 29.00
N LEU A 379 -17.72 -9.20 28.04
CA LEU A 379 -17.48 -7.77 27.99
C LEU A 379 -18.46 -7.05 27.08
N LYS A 380 -18.82 -5.83 27.50
CA LYS A 380 -19.61 -4.89 26.71
C LYS A 380 -18.93 -3.52 26.77
N PHE A 381 -18.76 -2.90 25.62
CA PHE A 381 -18.19 -1.57 25.50
C PHE A 381 -19.29 -0.52 25.26
N ALA A 382 -19.08 0.71 25.68
CA ALA A 382 -20.00 1.83 25.42
C ALA A 382 -20.05 2.12 23.90
N SER A 383 -18.90 2.11 23.27
CA SER A 383 -18.73 2.19 21.82
C SER A 383 -17.39 1.60 21.39
N THR A 384 -17.27 1.33 20.09
CA THR A 384 -16.02 0.93 19.45
C THR A 384 -15.60 1.98 18.43
N SER A 385 -14.30 2.15 18.21
CA SER A 385 -13.72 3.05 17.21
C SER A 385 -12.69 2.30 16.40
N ASP A 386 -12.96 2.18 15.09
CA ASP A 386 -12.01 1.64 14.13
C ASP A 386 -10.97 2.70 13.77
N MET A 387 -9.69 2.34 13.80
CA MET A 387 -8.59 3.24 13.48
C MET A 387 -7.35 2.50 13.01
N ASP A 388 -6.47 3.20 12.31
CA ASP A 388 -5.17 2.66 11.93
C ASP A 388 -4.30 2.37 13.17
N MET A 389 -3.51 1.29 13.09
CA MET A 389 -2.63 0.82 14.17
C MET A 389 -1.73 1.94 14.73
N GLY A 390 -1.20 2.83 13.88
CA GLY A 390 -0.35 3.94 14.30
C GLY A 390 -1.09 5.07 15.03
N LEU A 391 -2.43 5.11 14.98
CA LEU A 391 -3.23 6.18 15.60
C LEU A 391 -3.78 5.82 16.98
N LYS A 392 -3.82 4.55 17.37
CA LYS A 392 -4.41 4.10 18.63
C LYS A 392 -3.74 4.71 19.88
N TYR A 393 -2.41 4.83 19.87
CA TYR A 393 -1.67 5.47 20.95
C TYR A 393 -1.95 6.98 21.08
N GLN A 394 -2.12 7.67 19.95
CA GLN A 394 -2.56 9.07 19.98
C GLN A 394 -3.99 9.23 20.48
N ALA A 395 -4.88 8.29 20.12
CA ALA A 395 -6.27 8.30 20.52
C ALA A 395 -6.41 8.07 22.03
N ILE A 396 -5.69 7.10 22.61
CA ILE A 396 -5.74 6.83 24.06
C ILE A 396 -5.13 7.98 24.86
N ASN A 397 -3.99 8.53 24.42
CA ASN A 397 -3.34 9.67 25.09
C ASN A 397 -4.19 10.95 25.03
N SER A 398 -5.00 11.13 23.99
CA SER A 398 -5.94 12.26 23.87
C SER A 398 -7.31 12.03 24.53
N GLY A 399 -7.52 10.86 25.16
CA GLY A 399 -8.78 10.52 25.83
C GLY A 399 -9.95 10.27 24.89
N LYS A 400 -9.69 9.94 23.62
CA LYS A 400 -10.72 9.55 22.64
C LYS A 400 -11.16 8.10 22.80
N ILE A 401 -10.29 7.26 23.34
CA ILE A 401 -10.54 5.86 23.70
C ILE A 401 -10.00 5.61 25.10
N ASP A 402 -10.53 4.60 25.77
CA ASP A 402 -10.18 4.24 27.15
C ASP A 402 -9.34 2.96 27.20
N ILE A 403 -9.50 2.09 26.23
CA ILE A 403 -8.92 0.75 26.15
C ILE A 403 -8.63 0.38 24.71
N MET A 404 -7.56 -0.36 24.49
CA MET A 404 -7.13 -0.80 23.15
C MET A 404 -6.42 -2.16 23.19
N PRO A 405 -6.53 -2.97 22.13
CA PRO A 405 -5.59 -4.08 21.91
C PRO A 405 -4.21 -3.51 21.55
N VAL A 406 -3.17 -4.19 22.01
CA VAL A 406 -1.77 -3.88 21.74
C VAL A 406 -1.05 -5.16 21.36
N ASN A 407 0.05 -5.03 20.64
CA ASN A 407 1.00 -6.14 20.54
C ASN A 407 1.97 -6.06 21.71
N THR A 408 2.32 -7.20 22.29
CA THR A 408 3.26 -7.25 23.43
C THR A 408 4.63 -6.70 23.08
N THR A 409 4.96 -6.62 21.79
CA THR A 409 6.22 -6.06 21.25
C THR A 409 6.14 -4.57 20.89
N ASP A 410 4.98 -3.91 21.06
CA ASP A 410 4.81 -2.48 20.71
C ASP A 410 5.78 -1.58 21.49
N GLY A 411 6.65 -0.85 20.80
CA GLY A 411 7.63 0.05 21.44
C GLY A 411 6.96 1.23 22.14
N GLN A 412 5.83 1.74 21.65
CA GLN A 412 5.09 2.84 22.25
C GLN A 412 4.45 2.49 23.60
N LEU A 413 4.25 1.20 23.88
CA LEU A 413 3.63 0.71 25.10
C LEU A 413 4.40 1.16 26.37
N ALA A 414 5.74 1.21 26.29
CA ALA A 414 6.60 1.61 27.40
C ALA A 414 6.43 3.10 27.81
N GLN A 415 5.92 3.95 26.93
CA GLN A 415 5.73 5.40 27.18
C GLN A 415 4.26 5.83 27.28
N ALA A 416 3.32 4.96 26.93
CA ALA A 416 1.91 5.25 27.04
C ALA A 416 1.48 5.21 28.53
N ASP A 417 0.60 6.12 28.92
CA ASP A 417 0.02 6.13 30.28
C ASP A 417 -1.10 5.10 30.42
N VAL A 418 -0.72 3.83 30.21
CA VAL A 418 -1.62 2.68 30.19
C VAL A 418 -1.09 1.55 31.10
N VAL A 419 -1.98 0.63 31.44
CA VAL A 419 -1.66 -0.62 32.10
C VAL A 419 -1.99 -1.76 31.16
N LEU A 420 -1.02 -2.65 30.92
CA LEU A 420 -1.24 -3.92 30.23
C LEU A 420 -1.92 -4.88 31.22
N LEU A 421 -3.10 -5.36 30.86
CA LEU A 421 -3.86 -6.28 31.70
C LEU A 421 -3.40 -7.73 31.50
N GLU A 422 -3.59 -8.53 32.54
CA GLU A 422 -3.31 -9.97 32.50
C GLU A 422 -4.47 -10.72 31.84
N ASP A 423 -4.16 -11.59 30.88
CA ASP A 423 -5.11 -12.51 30.24
C ASP A 423 -5.34 -13.74 31.14
N ASP A 424 -6.16 -13.60 32.17
CA ASP A 424 -6.40 -14.60 33.23
C ASP A 424 -7.14 -15.88 32.78
N LYS A 425 -7.63 -15.90 31.52
CA LYS A 425 -8.21 -17.10 30.89
C LYS A 425 -7.38 -17.62 29.72
N ALA A 426 -6.18 -17.05 29.48
CA ALA A 426 -5.28 -17.43 28.41
C ALA A 426 -5.99 -17.48 27.03
N MET A 427 -6.72 -16.42 26.70
CA MET A 427 -7.49 -16.35 25.45
C MET A 427 -6.61 -16.25 24.22
N TYR A 428 -5.50 -15.51 24.32
CA TYR A 428 -4.63 -15.32 23.17
C TYR A 428 -3.64 -16.47 23.00
N PRO A 429 -3.57 -17.01 21.76
CA PRO A 429 -2.64 -18.08 21.45
C PRO A 429 -1.20 -17.57 21.33
N SER A 430 -0.29 -18.51 21.11
CA SER A 430 1.08 -18.19 20.75
C SER A 430 1.17 -17.65 19.32
N TYR A 431 1.97 -16.59 19.13
CA TYR A 431 2.29 -15.94 17.85
C TYR A 431 3.82 -15.84 17.72
N GLN A 432 4.50 -16.98 17.72
CA GLN A 432 5.94 -17.02 17.48
C GLN A 432 6.25 -16.51 16.09
N ALA A 433 7.18 -15.56 16.00
CA ALA A 433 7.63 -15.03 14.71
C ALA A 433 8.55 -16.04 14.00
N GLY A 434 8.29 -16.26 12.73
CA GLY A 434 9.10 -17.12 11.87
C GLY A 434 9.17 -16.61 10.45
N MET A 435 10.00 -17.22 9.62
CA MET A 435 10.13 -16.91 8.22
C MET A 435 9.39 -17.93 7.37
N VAL A 436 8.42 -17.47 6.61
CA VAL A 436 7.73 -18.26 5.59
C VAL A 436 8.41 -18.01 4.24
N VAL A 437 8.80 -19.10 3.58
CA VAL A 437 9.55 -19.09 2.32
C VAL A 437 8.90 -20.05 1.33
N ARG A 438 8.88 -19.71 0.07
CA ARG A 438 8.43 -20.62 -0.99
C ARG A 438 9.41 -21.78 -1.16
N GLU A 439 8.90 -22.99 -1.27
CA GLU A 439 9.74 -24.19 -1.43
C GLU A 439 10.58 -24.20 -2.71
N ASP A 440 10.04 -23.67 -3.80
CA ASP A 440 10.75 -23.58 -5.07
C ASP A 440 11.93 -22.59 -5.00
N VAL A 441 11.79 -21.51 -4.21
CA VAL A 441 12.85 -20.54 -3.95
C VAL A 441 14.01 -21.17 -3.17
N ILE A 442 13.71 -21.96 -2.13
CA ILE A 442 14.75 -22.68 -1.39
C ILE A 442 15.47 -23.70 -2.30
N LYS A 443 14.74 -24.36 -3.20
CA LYS A 443 15.32 -25.31 -4.17
C LYS A 443 16.20 -24.62 -5.21
N GLU A 444 15.79 -23.42 -5.67
CA GLU A 444 16.54 -22.64 -6.65
C GLU A 444 17.75 -21.90 -6.02
N TYR A 445 17.59 -21.42 -4.78
CA TYR A 445 18.60 -20.65 -4.04
C TYR A 445 18.84 -21.23 -2.62
N PRO A 446 19.51 -22.41 -2.48
CA PRO A 446 19.74 -23.04 -1.18
C PRO A 446 20.46 -22.16 -0.15
N GLN A 447 21.26 -21.20 -0.61
CA GLN A 447 21.96 -20.23 0.24
C GLN A 447 21.01 -19.33 1.04
N ILE A 448 19.73 -19.21 0.64
CA ILE A 448 18.72 -18.49 1.44
C ILE A 448 18.45 -19.23 2.74
N HIS A 449 18.26 -20.54 2.67
CA HIS A 449 18.09 -21.39 3.84
C HIS A 449 19.28 -21.25 4.79
N GLU A 450 20.51 -21.35 4.28
CA GLU A 450 21.73 -21.21 5.09
C GLU A 450 21.81 -19.83 5.76
N ALA A 451 21.47 -18.76 5.05
CA ALA A 451 21.42 -17.40 5.58
C ALA A 451 20.34 -17.25 6.66
N LEU A 452 19.13 -17.80 6.43
CA LEU A 452 18.02 -17.69 7.37
C LEU A 452 18.29 -18.48 8.67
N GLN A 453 19.00 -19.60 8.62
CA GLN A 453 19.37 -20.38 9.82
C GLN A 453 20.20 -19.59 10.82
N LYS A 454 20.88 -18.49 10.42
CA LYS A 454 21.57 -17.58 11.34
C LYS A 454 20.64 -16.76 12.22
N PHE A 455 19.36 -16.70 11.85
CA PHE A 455 18.33 -16.01 12.61
C PHE A 455 17.56 -16.96 13.56
N ASP A 456 17.88 -18.26 13.57
CA ASP A 456 17.18 -19.20 14.43
C ASP A 456 17.32 -18.80 15.91
N ARG A 457 16.18 -18.41 16.50
CA ARG A 457 16.03 -17.94 17.88
C ARG A 457 17.02 -16.82 18.27
N LEU A 458 17.43 -16.01 17.28
CA LEU A 458 18.41 -14.93 17.47
C LEU A 458 17.84 -13.74 18.25
N ILE A 459 16.56 -13.47 18.08
CA ILE A 459 15.90 -12.25 18.54
C ILE A 459 15.06 -12.58 19.78
N SER A 460 15.42 -12.05 20.94
CA SER A 460 14.60 -12.18 22.14
C SER A 460 13.43 -11.18 22.13
N GLU A 461 12.42 -11.41 22.99
CA GLU A 461 11.32 -10.44 23.19
C GLU A 461 11.82 -9.06 23.62
N SER A 462 12.83 -9.02 24.49
CA SER A 462 13.45 -7.75 24.90
C SER A 462 14.23 -7.06 23.78
N ASP A 463 14.86 -7.84 22.88
CA ASP A 463 15.54 -7.27 21.72
C ASP A 463 14.52 -6.59 20.79
N ILE A 464 13.42 -7.25 20.45
CA ILE A 464 12.42 -6.69 19.54
C ILE A 464 11.68 -5.50 20.15
N GLN A 465 11.34 -5.53 21.44
CA GLN A 465 10.76 -4.38 22.15
C GLN A 465 11.70 -3.18 22.12
N ARG A 466 13.00 -3.37 22.42
CA ARG A 466 14.00 -2.32 22.33
C ARG A 466 14.10 -1.74 20.93
N MET A 467 14.19 -2.57 19.92
CA MET A 467 14.29 -2.13 18.54
C MET A 467 13.05 -1.37 18.08
N ASN A 468 11.85 -1.83 18.45
CA ASN A 468 10.61 -1.11 18.18
C ASN A 468 10.59 0.25 18.88
N TYR A 469 11.03 0.33 20.13
CA TYR A 469 11.16 1.58 20.87
C TYR A 469 12.11 2.58 20.17
N GLU A 470 13.26 2.12 19.71
CA GLU A 470 14.24 2.96 18.99
C GLU A 470 13.63 3.56 17.71
N VAL A 471 12.83 2.79 16.96
CA VAL A 471 12.17 3.31 15.77
C VAL A 471 10.98 4.20 16.13
N GLU A 472 10.09 3.76 17.02
CA GLU A 472 8.82 4.43 17.29
C GLU A 472 8.97 5.67 18.16
N THR A 473 9.92 5.66 19.08
CA THR A 473 10.13 6.72 20.07
C THR A 473 11.34 7.57 19.75
N GLU A 474 12.51 6.96 19.53
CA GLU A 474 13.74 7.67 19.21
C GLU A 474 13.82 8.10 17.73
N LYS A 475 12.86 7.65 16.91
CA LYS A 475 12.73 8.00 15.48
C LYS A 475 13.94 7.58 14.64
N LYS A 476 14.66 6.54 15.08
CA LYS A 476 15.71 5.92 14.26
C LYS A 476 15.11 5.25 13.03
N GLU A 477 15.85 5.25 11.93
CA GLU A 477 15.47 4.50 10.73
C GLU A 477 15.57 2.99 10.98
N PRO A 478 14.56 2.16 10.62
CA PRO A 478 14.60 0.70 10.81
C PRO A 478 15.87 0.05 10.28
N LYS A 479 16.42 0.54 9.16
CA LYS A 479 17.67 0.05 8.60
C LYS A 479 18.85 0.25 9.53
N ASN A 480 18.91 1.37 10.25
CA ASN A 480 20.02 1.65 11.18
C ASN A 480 19.90 0.75 12.41
N VAL A 481 18.68 0.62 12.96
CA VAL A 481 18.40 -0.28 14.09
C VAL A 481 18.73 -1.73 13.73
N ALA A 482 18.31 -2.19 12.55
CA ALA A 482 18.66 -3.50 12.02
C ALA A 482 20.17 -3.72 11.92
N LYS A 483 20.90 -2.72 11.40
CA LYS A 483 22.35 -2.79 11.26
C LYS A 483 23.04 -2.82 12.63
N GLU A 484 22.64 -1.98 13.57
CA GLU A 484 23.18 -1.94 14.95
C GLU A 484 22.97 -3.31 15.62
N PHE A 485 21.76 -3.88 15.57
CA PHE A 485 21.47 -5.18 16.14
C PHE A 485 22.29 -6.32 15.52
N LEU A 486 22.39 -6.37 14.19
CA LEU A 486 23.20 -7.40 13.51
C LEU A 486 24.68 -7.28 13.85
N SER A 487 25.20 -6.05 14.04
CA SER A 487 26.59 -5.82 14.50
C SER A 487 26.77 -6.26 15.96
N GLU A 488 25.82 -5.98 16.86
CA GLU A 488 25.81 -6.47 18.24
C GLU A 488 25.86 -8.00 18.32
N LYS A 489 25.16 -8.69 17.41
CA LYS A 489 25.15 -10.16 17.33
C LYS A 489 26.33 -10.75 16.53
N GLY A 490 27.25 -9.91 16.02
CA GLY A 490 28.43 -10.34 15.25
C GLY A 490 28.12 -10.84 13.84
N LEU A 491 26.94 -10.54 13.31
CA LEU A 491 26.50 -10.92 11.97
C LEU A 491 26.85 -9.87 10.89
N LEU A 492 27.07 -8.62 11.29
CA LEU A 492 27.66 -7.55 10.44
C LEU A 492 28.90 -6.97 11.12
N GLU A 493 29.84 -6.48 10.30
CA GLU A 493 31.02 -5.75 10.77
C GLU A 493 30.68 -4.31 11.12
#